data_5d258f6bbf63acb20c886bbd871df06a
#
_entry.id   5d258f6bbf63acb20c886bbd871df06a
#
_cell.length_a   1.000
_cell.length_b   1.000
_cell.length_c   1.000
_cell.angle_alpha   90.00
_cell.angle_beta   90.00
_cell.angle_gamma   90.00
#
_symmetry.space_group_name_H-M   'P 1'
#
loop_
_entity.id
_entity.type
_entity.pdbx_description
1 polymer ?
#
loop_
_entity_poly.entity_id
_entity_poly.type
_entity_poly.pdbx_seq_one_letter_code
_entity_poly.pdbx_strand_id
1 'polypeptide(L)'
;GILRGTNYKNYSVLFNGNYKLSEAWSLSTKASLQVRDAVGGGNTVNTISRSILTPPTYRLYYEDGTPAPGEGISSFRSRLHEIYYKTNYDDTSVYRTTFQLGAIWNILPGLVLKPTAYYFGTEGIENYFQADNETTGNTIRPASAKHNYDRHLQGDLVLSYDKKIKEHNIGAVAGASYTHDYSYRLSASGSGSSIDCLLYTSPSPRDRSVSR
;
A
#
# COMPACT_ATOMS: atom_id res chain seq x y z
N GLY A 1 -1.39 17.73 5.25
CA GLY A 1 -2.27 16.99 6.16
C GLY A 1 -2.82 17.87 7.26
N ILE A 2 -3.91 17.45 7.89
CA ILE A 2 -4.53 18.17 9.02
C ILE A 2 -3.59 18.17 10.25
N LEU A 3 -2.79 17.13 10.38
CA LEU A 3 -1.78 17.01 11.43
C LEU A 3 -0.38 17.24 10.87
N ARG A 4 0.44 17.94 11.66
CA ARG A 4 1.84 18.16 11.34
C ARG A 4 2.59 16.82 11.30
N GLY A 5 3.44 16.63 10.29
CA GLY A 5 4.19 15.38 10.12
C GLY A 5 3.44 14.27 9.37
N THR A 6 2.15 14.46 9.03
CA THR A 6 1.44 13.53 8.17
C THR A 6 1.48 13.97 6.72
N ASN A 7 1.77 13.05 5.83
CA ASN A 7 1.78 13.31 4.39
C ASN A 7 1.16 12.12 3.64
N TYR A 8 0.49 12.43 2.57
CA TYR A 8 -0.08 11.42 1.67
C TYR A 8 0.16 11.86 0.23
N LYS A 9 0.80 11.01 -0.54
CA LYS A 9 1.03 11.18 -1.97
C LYS A 9 0.50 9.97 -2.71
N ASN A 10 -0.21 10.20 -3.79
CA ASN A 10 -0.70 9.15 -4.65
C ASN A 10 -0.50 9.58 -6.10
N TYR A 11 0.26 8.79 -6.83
CA TYR A 11 0.51 8.96 -8.25
C TYR A 11 -0.06 7.76 -8.98
N SER A 12 -0.79 7.99 -10.06
CA SER A 12 -1.30 6.92 -10.89
C SER A 12 -1.21 7.28 -12.35
N VAL A 13 -0.82 6.28 -13.13
CA VAL A 13 -0.81 6.35 -14.60
C VAL A 13 -1.68 5.21 -15.10
N LEU A 14 -2.59 5.52 -16.01
CA LEU A 14 -3.47 4.57 -16.66
C LEU A 14 -3.31 4.66 -18.16
N PHE A 15 -3.08 3.54 -18.79
CA PHE A 15 -3.08 3.38 -20.24
C PHE A 15 -4.17 2.40 -20.66
N ASN A 16 -5.00 2.77 -21.64
CA ASN A 16 -5.97 1.91 -22.28
C ASN A 16 -5.81 2.01 -23.79
N GLY A 17 -5.75 0.89 -24.45
CA GLY A 17 -5.62 0.82 -25.90
C GLY A 17 -6.53 -0.24 -26.51
N ASN A 18 -7.19 0.09 -27.61
CA ASN A 18 -7.95 -0.86 -28.42
C ASN A 18 -7.44 -0.73 -29.86
N TYR A 19 -7.03 -1.85 -30.42
CA TYR A 19 -6.42 -1.92 -31.74
C TYR A 19 -7.19 -2.91 -32.61
N LYS A 20 -7.72 -2.46 -33.74
CA LYS A 20 -8.26 -3.33 -34.77
C LYS A 20 -7.13 -3.66 -35.76
N LEU A 21 -6.56 -4.85 -35.65
CA LEU A 21 -5.45 -5.32 -36.50
C LEU A 21 -5.96 -5.75 -37.88
N SER A 22 -7.14 -6.37 -37.91
CA SER A 22 -7.83 -6.78 -39.14
C SER A 22 -9.32 -6.96 -38.85
N GLU A 23 -10.11 -7.39 -39.85
CA GLU A 23 -11.50 -7.77 -39.60
C GLU A 23 -11.64 -9.00 -38.69
N ALA A 24 -10.63 -9.86 -38.71
CA ALA A 24 -10.60 -11.07 -37.90
C ALA A 24 -10.04 -10.85 -36.50
N TRP A 25 -9.20 -9.79 -36.30
CA TRP A 25 -8.44 -9.60 -35.07
C TRP A 25 -8.60 -8.24 -34.46
N SER A 26 -8.94 -8.19 -33.18
CA SER A 26 -8.89 -6.98 -32.34
C SER A 26 -8.15 -7.29 -31.06
N LEU A 27 -7.36 -6.33 -30.60
CA LEU A 27 -6.60 -6.37 -29.34
C LEU A 27 -7.09 -5.27 -28.42
N SER A 28 -7.16 -5.56 -27.12
CA SER A 28 -7.38 -4.61 -26.06
C SER A 28 -6.27 -4.69 -25.03
N THR A 29 -5.74 -3.56 -24.63
CA THR A 29 -4.71 -3.49 -23.60
C THR A 29 -5.14 -2.50 -22.52
N LYS A 30 -4.87 -2.85 -21.27
CA LYS A 30 -5.02 -1.93 -20.14
C LYS A 30 -3.82 -2.11 -19.24
N ALA A 31 -3.15 -1.01 -18.91
CA ALA A 31 -2.05 -1.01 -17.98
C ALA A 31 -2.23 0.13 -16.97
N SER A 32 -1.99 -0.13 -15.70
CA SER A 32 -1.95 0.91 -14.70
C SER A 32 -0.80 0.70 -13.72
N LEU A 33 -0.20 1.81 -13.34
CA LEU A 33 0.79 1.91 -12.27
C LEU A 33 0.26 2.90 -11.25
N GLN A 34 0.30 2.53 -9.98
CA GLN A 34 -0.03 3.39 -8.87
C GLN A 34 1.08 3.31 -7.82
N VAL A 35 1.55 4.48 -7.40
CA VAL A 35 2.49 4.63 -6.29
C VAL A 35 1.82 5.47 -5.22
N ARG A 36 1.74 4.95 -4.04
CA ARG A 36 1.17 5.62 -2.88
C ARG A 36 2.17 5.64 -1.75
N ASP A 37 2.52 6.83 -1.29
CA ASP A 37 3.34 7.06 -0.12
C ASP A 37 2.51 7.74 0.95
N ALA A 38 2.51 7.17 2.13
CA ALA A 38 1.86 7.73 3.31
C ALA A 38 2.88 7.80 4.45
N VAL A 39 3.01 8.98 5.02
CA VAL A 39 3.79 9.22 6.23
C VAL A 39 2.80 9.54 7.33
N GLY A 40 2.78 8.72 8.36
CA GLY A 40 1.96 8.90 9.55
C GLY A 40 2.81 9.29 10.76
N GLY A 41 2.32 10.20 11.57
CA GLY A 41 2.94 10.59 12.84
C GLY A 41 2.53 9.70 14.01
N GLY A 42 2.46 8.37 13.80
CA GLY A 42 1.92 7.45 14.79
C GLY A 42 0.38 7.42 14.79
N ASN A 43 -0.24 7.20 15.94
CA ASN A 43 -1.70 7.00 16.03
C ASN A 43 -2.49 8.30 15.79
N THR A 44 -2.66 8.67 14.52
CA THR A 44 -3.33 9.90 14.05
C THR A 44 -4.75 10.03 14.59
N VAL A 45 -5.51 8.93 14.66
CA VAL A 45 -6.89 8.93 15.16
C VAL A 45 -6.93 9.28 16.65
N ASN A 46 -6.06 8.68 17.44
CA ASN A 46 -5.95 9.02 18.87
C ASN A 46 -5.49 10.46 19.09
N THR A 47 -4.60 10.96 18.25
CA THR A 47 -4.13 12.35 18.35
C THR A 47 -5.26 13.34 18.13
N ILE A 48 -6.09 13.14 17.11
CA ILE A 48 -7.27 13.98 16.84
C ILE A 48 -8.29 13.86 17.97
N SER A 49 -8.64 12.64 18.37
CA SER A 49 -9.62 12.42 19.43
C SER A 49 -9.19 13.07 20.76
N ARG A 50 -7.93 12.92 21.12
CA ARG A 50 -7.40 13.52 22.34
C ARG A 50 -7.30 15.03 22.27
N SER A 51 -7.00 15.59 21.09
CA SER A 51 -7.00 17.04 20.91
C SER A 51 -8.40 17.64 21.10
N ILE A 52 -9.44 16.93 20.71
CA ILE A 52 -10.83 17.36 20.91
C ILE A 52 -11.27 17.19 22.37
N LEU A 53 -10.83 16.12 23.02
CA LEU A 53 -11.21 15.79 24.40
C LEU A 53 -10.39 16.55 25.46
N THR A 54 -9.30 17.19 25.07
CA THR A 54 -8.45 17.92 26.01
C THR A 54 -9.19 19.19 26.48
N PRO A 55 -9.43 19.36 27.77
CA PRO A 55 -10.05 20.58 28.28
C PRO A 55 -9.24 21.82 27.94
N PRO A 56 -9.88 22.96 27.63
CA PRO A 56 -9.20 24.20 27.26
C PRO A 56 -8.39 24.81 28.40
N THR A 57 -8.56 24.33 29.62
CA THR A 57 -7.79 24.74 30.81
C THR A 57 -6.43 24.08 30.89
N TYR A 58 -6.19 23.03 30.11
CA TYR A 58 -4.87 22.40 30.09
C TYR A 58 -3.88 23.20 29.27
N ARG A 59 -2.68 23.38 29.83
CA ARG A 59 -1.57 24.04 29.18
C ARG A 59 -1.07 23.16 28.02
N LEU A 60 -1.05 23.71 26.80
CA LEU A 60 -0.52 23.03 25.61
C LEU A 60 0.97 23.25 25.42
N TYR A 61 1.46 24.40 25.87
CA TYR A 61 2.86 24.81 25.78
C TYR A 61 3.32 25.40 27.10
N TYR A 62 4.60 25.21 27.41
CA TYR A 62 5.27 25.94 28.47
C TYR A 62 5.57 27.40 28.05
N GLU A 63 6.05 28.23 28.97
CA GLU A 63 6.36 29.63 28.71
C GLU A 63 7.52 29.80 27.72
N ASP A 64 8.42 28.82 27.65
CA ASP A 64 9.53 28.73 26.69
C ASP A 64 9.08 28.27 25.28
N GLY A 65 7.79 28.02 25.07
CA GLY A 65 7.25 27.55 23.80
C GLY A 65 7.40 26.05 23.54
N THR A 66 7.95 25.29 24.48
CA THR A 66 8.01 23.83 24.36
C THR A 66 6.64 23.19 24.63
N PRO A 67 6.27 22.10 23.94
CA PRO A 67 5.01 21.42 24.17
C PRO A 67 4.94 20.84 25.58
N ALA A 68 3.85 21.14 26.29
CA ALA A 68 3.60 20.56 27.60
C ALA A 68 3.07 19.12 27.47
N PRO A 69 3.55 18.18 28.30
CA PRO A 69 3.15 16.79 28.24
C PRO A 69 1.71 16.53 28.65
N GLY A 70 1.02 17.54 29.15
CA GLY A 70 -0.29 17.45 29.78
C GLY A 70 -0.18 17.08 31.25
N GLU A 71 -0.96 17.77 32.08
CA GLU A 71 -1.05 17.55 33.51
C GLU A 71 -2.29 16.70 33.80
N GLY A 72 -2.20 15.73 34.71
CA GLY A 72 -3.33 14.99 35.21
C GLY A 72 -3.43 13.54 34.74
N ILE A 73 -4.66 13.05 34.61
CA ILE A 73 -4.95 11.65 34.30
C ILE A 73 -4.39 11.28 32.93
N SER A 74 -3.77 10.12 32.82
CA SER A 74 -3.09 9.62 31.59
C SER A 74 -3.92 9.70 30.29
N SER A 75 -5.26 9.72 30.40
CA SER A 75 -6.17 9.86 29.27
C SER A 75 -6.18 11.25 28.64
N PHE A 76 -5.73 12.29 29.33
CA PHE A 76 -5.70 13.66 28.84
C PHE A 76 -4.30 14.17 28.47
N ARG A 77 -3.30 13.28 28.44
CA ARG A 77 -1.95 13.66 28.02
C ARG A 77 -1.98 14.20 26.60
N SER A 78 -1.39 15.38 26.43
CA SER A 78 -1.26 15.99 25.12
C SER A 78 -0.34 15.16 24.23
N ARG A 79 -0.79 14.84 23.03
CA ARG A 79 0.03 14.19 22.00
C ARG A 79 0.85 15.18 21.18
N LEU A 80 0.77 16.47 21.50
CA LEU A 80 1.52 17.51 20.77
C LEU A 80 3.02 17.28 20.85
N HIS A 81 3.53 16.76 21.95
CA HIS A 81 4.92 16.41 22.12
C HIS A 81 5.40 15.40 21.05
N GLU A 82 4.66 14.32 20.82
CA GLU A 82 5.00 13.31 19.81
C GLU A 82 5.00 13.89 18.39
N ILE A 83 4.04 14.78 18.10
CA ILE A 83 3.92 15.43 16.79
C ILE A 83 5.03 16.47 16.59
N TYR A 84 5.35 17.22 17.63
CA TYR A 84 6.30 18.33 17.55
C TYR A 84 7.73 17.85 17.35
N TYR A 85 8.15 16.84 18.10
CA TYR A 85 9.53 16.35 18.05
C TYR A 85 9.77 15.33 16.93
N LYS A 86 8.75 14.89 16.21
CA LYS A 86 8.89 13.94 15.09
C LYS A 86 9.75 12.71 15.43
N THR A 87 9.65 12.24 16.66
CA THR A 87 10.44 11.11 17.13
C THR A 87 9.87 9.77 16.68
N ASN A 88 8.60 9.78 16.28
CA ASN A 88 7.90 8.60 15.79
C ASN A 88 7.71 8.70 14.28
N TYR A 89 7.87 7.60 13.59
CA TYR A 89 7.49 7.53 12.19
C TYR A 89 6.72 6.24 11.88
N ASP A 90 5.84 6.34 10.91
CA ASP A 90 5.03 5.27 10.38
C ASP A 90 4.91 5.55 8.89
N ASP A 91 5.81 4.95 8.12
CA ASP A 91 5.92 5.17 6.69
C ASP A 91 5.41 3.95 5.95
N THR A 92 4.48 4.18 5.05
CA THR A 92 3.92 3.13 4.19
C THR A 92 4.05 3.53 2.75
N SER A 93 4.72 2.69 1.96
CA SER A 93 4.77 2.80 0.51
C SER A 93 4.07 1.61 -0.13
N VAL A 94 3.16 1.87 -1.06
CA VAL A 94 2.43 0.83 -1.78
C VAL A 94 2.55 1.06 -3.27
N TYR A 95 3.05 0.03 -3.96
CA TYR A 95 3.15 -0.02 -5.41
C TYR A 95 2.11 -1.00 -5.94
N ARG A 96 1.30 -0.57 -6.90
CA ARG A 96 0.32 -1.42 -7.56
C ARG A 96 0.53 -1.39 -9.05
N THR A 97 0.60 -2.57 -9.64
CA THR A 97 0.74 -2.75 -11.09
C THR A 97 -0.42 -3.60 -11.57
N THR A 98 -1.10 -3.14 -12.58
CA THR A 98 -2.14 -3.93 -13.27
C THR A 98 -1.83 -3.95 -14.74
N PHE A 99 -1.92 -5.12 -15.34
CA PHE A 99 -1.80 -5.31 -16.77
C PHE A 99 -2.87 -6.28 -17.25
N GLN A 100 -3.57 -5.92 -18.31
CA GLN A 100 -4.57 -6.76 -18.95
C GLN A 100 -4.35 -6.71 -20.45
N LEU A 101 -4.31 -7.88 -21.06
CA LEU A 101 -4.29 -8.07 -22.50
C LEU A 101 -5.47 -8.94 -22.88
N GLY A 102 -6.28 -8.46 -23.81
CA GLY A 102 -7.39 -9.22 -24.37
C GLY A 102 -7.30 -9.24 -25.89
N ALA A 103 -7.72 -10.33 -26.50
CA ALA A 103 -7.89 -10.41 -27.93
C ALA A 103 -9.29 -10.93 -28.29
N ILE A 104 -9.78 -10.50 -29.42
CA ILE A 104 -10.97 -11.06 -30.06
C ILE A 104 -10.54 -11.58 -31.41
N TRP A 105 -10.71 -12.88 -31.61
CA TRP A 105 -10.41 -13.52 -32.88
C TRP A 105 -11.67 -14.10 -33.47
N ASN A 106 -12.14 -13.52 -34.56
CA ASN A 106 -13.23 -14.03 -35.37
C ASN A 106 -12.67 -15.10 -36.30
N ILE A 107 -12.76 -16.37 -35.87
CA ILE A 107 -12.19 -17.53 -36.63
C ILE A 107 -13.01 -17.78 -37.89
N LEU A 108 -14.32 -17.82 -37.73
CA LEU A 108 -15.31 -18.03 -38.80
C LEU A 108 -16.56 -17.18 -38.49
N PRO A 109 -17.44 -16.95 -39.47
CA PRO A 109 -18.72 -16.30 -39.19
C PRO A 109 -19.49 -17.04 -38.09
N GLY A 110 -19.70 -16.37 -36.96
CA GLY A 110 -20.35 -16.90 -35.78
C GLY A 110 -19.43 -17.62 -34.78
N LEU A 111 -18.16 -17.88 -35.09
CA LEU A 111 -17.21 -18.52 -34.17
C LEU A 111 -16.15 -17.51 -33.73
N VAL A 112 -16.16 -17.17 -32.46
CA VAL A 112 -15.29 -16.15 -31.86
C VAL A 112 -14.53 -16.73 -30.70
N LEU A 113 -13.20 -16.54 -30.67
CA LEU A 113 -12.33 -16.86 -29.58
C LEU A 113 -11.88 -15.56 -28.87
N LYS A 114 -11.97 -15.54 -27.53
CA LYS A 114 -11.60 -14.41 -26.70
C LYS A 114 -10.60 -14.86 -25.61
N PRO A 115 -9.29 -14.86 -25.89
CA PRO A 115 -8.28 -15.01 -24.86
C PRO A 115 -8.11 -13.70 -24.08
N THR A 116 -7.95 -13.81 -22.77
CA THR A 116 -7.63 -12.70 -21.88
C THR A 116 -6.53 -13.10 -20.92
N ALA A 117 -5.55 -12.26 -20.74
CA ALA A 117 -4.52 -12.41 -19.71
C ALA A 117 -4.57 -11.20 -18.80
N TYR A 118 -4.51 -11.44 -17.50
CA TYR A 118 -4.55 -10.43 -16.45
C TYR A 118 -3.42 -10.66 -15.47
N TYR A 119 -2.75 -9.58 -15.13
CA TYR A 119 -1.74 -9.50 -14.08
C TYR A 119 -2.09 -8.39 -13.11
N PHE A 120 -2.04 -8.69 -11.82
CA PHE A 120 -2.12 -7.71 -10.75
C PHE A 120 -0.99 -8.00 -9.76
N GLY A 121 -0.21 -6.96 -9.45
CA GLY A 121 0.83 -6.99 -8.43
C GLY A 121 0.64 -5.87 -7.43
N THR A 122 0.81 -6.18 -6.15
CA THR A 122 0.87 -5.19 -5.07
C THR A 122 2.10 -5.46 -4.23
N GLU A 123 2.89 -4.45 -4.01
CA GLU A 123 4.02 -4.45 -3.09
C GLU A 123 3.79 -3.38 -2.04
N GLY A 124 3.85 -3.75 -0.78
CA GLY A 124 3.68 -2.86 0.37
C GLY A 124 4.91 -2.92 1.26
N ILE A 125 5.48 -1.76 1.57
CA ILE A 125 6.59 -1.59 2.50
C ILE A 125 6.09 -0.70 3.62
N GLU A 126 6.16 -1.20 4.86
CA GLU A 126 5.77 -0.48 6.05
C GLU A 126 6.96 -0.42 7.01
N ASN A 127 7.33 0.76 7.43
CA ASN A 127 8.35 0.98 8.46
C ASN A 127 7.73 1.76 9.60
N TYR A 128 7.86 1.22 10.79
CA TYR A 128 7.35 1.80 12.02
C TYR A 128 8.46 1.93 13.04
N PHE A 129 8.53 3.07 13.70
CA PHE A 129 9.38 3.29 14.85
C PHE A 129 8.70 4.24 15.83
N GLN A 130 8.81 3.94 17.11
CA GLN A 130 8.38 4.79 18.19
C GLN A 130 9.54 5.05 19.12
N ALA A 131 9.93 6.32 19.23
CA ALA A 131 10.96 6.75 20.14
C ALA A 131 10.55 6.61 21.61
N ASP A 132 11.53 6.69 22.48
CA ASP A 132 11.29 6.82 23.92
C ASP A 132 10.48 8.09 24.19
N ASN A 133 9.49 7.94 25.02
CA ASN A 133 8.65 9.06 25.42
C ASN A 133 8.33 8.93 26.91
N GLU A 134 9.07 9.61 27.72
CA GLU A 134 8.89 9.66 29.18
C GLU A 134 7.46 10.11 29.55
N THR A 135 6.88 10.98 28.73
CA THR A 135 5.54 11.52 28.96
C THR A 135 4.44 10.47 28.82
N THR A 136 4.61 9.53 27.90
CA THR A 136 3.65 8.42 27.69
C THR A 136 4.03 7.19 28.49
N GLY A 137 5.20 7.17 29.12
CA GLY A 137 5.75 6.02 29.82
C GLY A 137 6.18 4.88 28.89
N ASN A 138 6.33 5.17 27.59
CA ASN A 138 6.82 4.19 26.64
C ASN A 138 8.34 4.23 26.55
N THR A 139 9.00 3.35 27.27
CA THR A 139 10.45 3.18 27.30
C THR A 139 10.96 2.04 26.40
N ILE A 140 10.05 1.40 25.68
CA ILE A 140 10.35 0.12 25.01
C ILE A 140 10.94 0.35 23.60
N ARG A 141 10.75 1.53 22.99
CA ARG A 141 11.24 1.85 21.63
C ARG A 141 10.94 0.76 20.60
N PRO A 142 9.66 0.44 20.34
CA PRO A 142 9.33 -0.59 19.38
C PRO A 142 9.65 -0.12 17.95
N ALA A 143 10.22 -1.03 17.17
CA ALA A 143 10.47 -0.85 15.74
C ALA A 143 9.93 -2.06 14.98
N SER A 144 9.38 -1.83 13.80
CA SER A 144 9.01 -2.92 12.89
C SER A 144 9.17 -2.51 11.45
N ALA A 145 9.54 -3.49 10.63
CA ALA A 145 9.56 -3.38 9.19
C ALA A 145 8.76 -4.53 8.60
N LYS A 146 7.88 -4.22 7.63
CA LYS A 146 7.08 -5.22 6.94
C LYS A 146 7.22 -5.03 5.44
N HIS A 147 7.35 -6.15 4.73
CA HIS A 147 7.34 -6.20 3.29
C HIS A 147 6.32 -7.24 2.85
N ASN A 148 5.29 -6.80 2.16
CA ASN A 148 4.21 -7.61 1.64
C ASN A 148 4.27 -7.55 0.11
N TYR A 149 4.19 -8.70 -0.51
CA TYR A 149 4.13 -8.81 -1.97
C TYR A 149 3.05 -9.80 -2.36
N ASP A 150 2.05 -9.33 -3.08
CA ASP A 150 0.95 -10.15 -3.59
C ASP A 150 0.93 -10.05 -5.13
N ARG A 151 0.79 -11.20 -5.78
CA ARG A 151 0.71 -11.31 -7.23
C ARG A 151 -0.43 -12.23 -7.62
N HIS A 152 -1.27 -11.76 -8.53
CA HIS A 152 -2.36 -12.50 -9.13
C HIS A 152 -2.16 -12.56 -10.64
N LEU A 153 -2.15 -13.76 -11.18
CA LEU A 153 -2.12 -14.06 -12.60
C LEU A 153 -3.41 -14.79 -12.97
N GLN A 154 -4.07 -14.33 -14.01
CA GLN A 154 -5.27 -14.99 -14.54
C GLN A 154 -5.18 -15.06 -16.06
N GLY A 155 -5.55 -16.21 -16.60
CA GLY A 155 -5.70 -16.41 -18.02
C GLY A 155 -7.05 -17.04 -18.32
N ASP A 156 -7.84 -16.40 -19.18
CA ASP A 156 -9.16 -16.89 -19.58
C ASP A 156 -9.17 -17.13 -21.07
N LEU A 157 -9.85 -18.20 -21.47
CA LEU A 157 -10.09 -18.53 -22.85
C LEU A 157 -11.59 -18.81 -23.02
N VAL A 158 -12.26 -17.99 -23.82
CA VAL A 158 -13.70 -18.16 -24.10
C VAL A 158 -13.91 -18.36 -25.59
N LEU A 159 -14.51 -19.47 -25.95
CA LEU A 159 -14.96 -19.79 -27.31
C LEU A 159 -16.47 -19.63 -27.36
N SER A 160 -16.96 -18.78 -28.23
CA SER A 160 -18.38 -18.57 -28.46
C SER A 160 -18.73 -18.89 -29.92
N TYR A 161 -19.83 -19.61 -30.08
CA TYR A 161 -20.41 -19.90 -31.38
C TYR A 161 -21.85 -19.40 -31.38
N ASP A 162 -22.20 -18.63 -32.41
CA ASP A 162 -23.54 -18.10 -32.59
C ASP A 162 -23.89 -18.11 -34.08
N LYS A 163 -24.93 -18.85 -34.44
CA LYS A 163 -25.35 -19.02 -35.84
C LYS A 163 -26.85 -19.08 -35.95
N LYS A 164 -27.37 -18.31 -36.89
CA LYS A 164 -28.76 -18.38 -37.30
C LYS A 164 -28.92 -19.37 -38.46
N ILE A 165 -29.72 -20.42 -38.29
CA ILE A 165 -30.05 -21.40 -39.30
C ILE A 165 -31.56 -21.33 -39.51
N LYS A 166 -31.99 -20.72 -40.61
CA LYS A 166 -33.41 -20.45 -40.90
C LYS A 166 -34.05 -19.62 -39.78
N GLU A 167 -35.01 -20.21 -39.06
CA GLU A 167 -35.73 -19.59 -37.95
C GLU A 167 -35.11 -19.89 -36.58
N HIS A 168 -34.09 -20.74 -36.52
CA HIS A 168 -33.43 -21.15 -35.27
C HIS A 168 -32.14 -20.40 -35.06
N ASN A 169 -31.95 -19.88 -33.84
CA ASN A 169 -30.68 -19.32 -33.38
C ASN A 169 -30.00 -20.36 -32.47
N ILE A 170 -28.81 -20.79 -32.86
CA ILE A 170 -28.00 -21.74 -32.10
C ILE A 170 -26.83 -20.96 -31.51
N GLY A 171 -26.75 -20.91 -30.17
CA GLY A 171 -25.65 -20.33 -29.43
C GLY A 171 -24.99 -21.37 -28.52
N ALA A 172 -23.67 -21.42 -28.52
CA ALA A 172 -22.86 -22.22 -27.60
C ALA A 172 -21.68 -21.44 -27.09
N VAL A 173 -21.34 -21.65 -25.81
CA VAL A 173 -20.17 -21.02 -25.19
C VAL A 173 -19.41 -22.09 -24.41
N ALA A 174 -18.10 -22.13 -24.61
CA ALA A 174 -17.18 -22.94 -23.83
C ALA A 174 -16.04 -22.04 -23.31
N GLY A 175 -15.59 -22.31 -22.10
CA GLY A 175 -14.51 -21.51 -21.52
C GLY A 175 -13.62 -22.32 -20.61
N ALA A 176 -12.37 -21.84 -20.48
CA ALA A 176 -11.40 -22.32 -19.52
C ALA A 176 -10.75 -21.12 -18.85
N SER A 177 -10.48 -21.24 -17.56
CA SER A 177 -9.79 -20.22 -16.77
C SER A 177 -8.67 -20.87 -15.97
N TYR A 178 -7.55 -20.17 -15.90
CA TYR A 178 -6.42 -20.51 -15.05
C TYR A 178 -6.08 -19.33 -14.17
N THR A 179 -5.91 -19.57 -12.87
CA THR A 179 -5.55 -18.55 -11.89
C THR A 179 -4.37 -19.04 -11.06
N HIS A 180 -3.44 -18.15 -10.81
CA HIS A 180 -2.29 -18.38 -9.94
C HIS A 180 -2.08 -17.19 -9.03
N ASP A 181 -2.21 -17.43 -7.73
CA ASP A 181 -1.97 -16.45 -6.66
C ASP A 181 -0.67 -16.75 -5.95
N TYR A 182 0.10 -15.72 -5.71
CA TYR A 182 1.32 -15.78 -4.92
C TYR A 182 1.31 -14.66 -3.89
N SER A 183 1.54 -14.99 -2.63
CA SER A 183 1.64 -14.03 -1.52
C SER A 183 2.91 -14.31 -0.74
N TYR A 184 3.69 -13.25 -0.52
CA TYR A 184 4.89 -13.27 0.29
C TYR A 184 4.80 -12.18 1.35
N ARG A 185 5.10 -12.51 2.59
CA ARG A 185 5.12 -11.57 3.71
C ARG A 185 6.37 -11.77 4.53
N LEU A 186 7.11 -10.69 4.72
CA LEU A 186 8.23 -10.61 5.62
C LEU A 186 7.93 -9.56 6.69
N SER A 187 8.14 -9.91 7.94
CA SER A 187 8.00 -8.98 9.06
C SER A 187 9.15 -9.17 10.01
N ALA A 188 9.79 -8.07 10.36
CA ALA A 188 10.79 -8.00 11.40
C ALA A 188 10.35 -6.96 12.44
N SER A 189 10.51 -7.30 13.71
CA SER A 189 10.21 -6.38 14.81
C SER A 189 11.25 -6.51 15.90
N GLY A 190 11.50 -5.40 16.58
CA GLY A 190 12.42 -5.32 17.71
C GLY A 190 12.00 -4.25 18.68
N SER A 191 12.57 -4.27 19.86
CA SER A 191 12.34 -3.27 20.90
C SER A 191 13.56 -3.20 21.84
N GLY A 192 13.60 -2.18 22.70
CA GLY A 192 14.64 -2.08 23.73
C GLY A 192 15.96 -1.49 23.24
N SER A 193 15.95 -0.72 22.15
CA SER A 193 17.12 0.02 21.74
C SER A 193 17.56 1.04 22.78
N SER A 194 18.87 1.17 22.94
CA SER A 194 19.47 2.22 23.78
C SER A 194 19.48 3.62 23.13
N ILE A 195 19.18 3.71 21.83
CA ILE A 195 19.24 4.94 21.05
C ILE A 195 17.99 5.08 20.15
N ASP A 196 17.51 6.32 19.94
CA ASP A 196 16.35 6.65 19.12
C ASP A 196 16.62 6.59 17.59
N CYS A 197 17.73 6.00 17.16
CA CYS A 197 18.21 6.04 15.77
C CYS A 197 18.56 4.67 15.17
N LEU A 198 17.77 3.65 15.43
CA LEU A 198 18.16 2.25 15.16
C LEU A 198 18.09 1.79 13.71
N LEU A 199 17.34 2.44 12.85
CA LEU A 199 17.20 1.97 11.45
C LEU A 199 18.42 2.27 10.57
N TYR A 200 19.38 3.06 11.08
CA TYR A 200 20.60 3.45 10.34
C TYR A 200 21.88 2.76 10.82
N THR A 201 21.84 1.97 11.89
CA THR A 201 23.07 1.45 12.53
C THR A 201 23.23 -0.07 12.46
N SER A 202 22.55 -0.75 11.55
CA SER A 202 23.02 -2.09 11.19
C SER A 202 24.22 -1.90 10.25
N PRO A 203 25.46 -2.17 10.71
CA PRO A 203 26.62 -2.07 9.83
C PRO A 203 26.37 -3.03 8.67
N SER A 204 26.47 -2.50 7.44
CA SER A 204 26.41 -3.30 6.23
C SER A 204 27.39 -4.47 6.37
N PRO A 205 27.07 -5.68 5.90
CA PRO A 205 28.03 -6.78 5.86
C PRO A 205 29.37 -6.41 5.19
N ARG A 206 29.40 -5.33 4.41
CA ARG A 206 30.63 -4.77 3.80
C ARG A 206 31.54 -4.04 4.78
N ASP A 207 31.01 -3.53 5.89
CA ASP A 207 31.81 -2.78 6.86
C ASP A 207 32.57 -3.68 7.84
N ARG A 208 32.32 -4.99 7.80
CA ARG A 208 33.06 -5.99 8.60
C ARG A 208 34.38 -6.43 7.99
N SER A 209 34.73 -5.98 6.79
CA SER A 209 35.94 -6.43 6.07
C SER A 209 37.15 -5.50 6.21
N VAL A 210 37.09 -4.46 7.04
CA VAL A 210 38.21 -3.52 7.22
C VAL A 210 38.61 -3.43 8.69
N SER A 211 39.01 -4.56 9.26
CA SER A 211 39.90 -4.58 10.44
C SER A 211 40.84 -5.78 10.33
N ARG A 212 41.93 -5.56 9.63
CA ARG A 212 43.19 -6.27 9.77
C ARG A 212 44.31 -5.26 9.82
#